data_d3c5abbfefd44e5c4a238dce5a57de6c
#
_entry.id   d3c5abbfefd44e5c4a238dce5a57de6c
#
_cell.length_a   1.000
_cell.length_b   1.000
_cell.length_c   1.000
_cell.angle_alpha   90.00
_cell.angle_beta   90.00
_cell.angle_gamma   90.00
#
_symmetry.space_group_name_H-M   'P 1'
#
loop_
_entity.id
_entity.type
_entity.pdbx_description
1 polymer ?
#
loop_
_entity_poly.entity_id
_entity_poly.type
_entity_poly.pdbx_seq_one_letter_code
_entity_poly.pdbx_strand_id
1 'polypeptide(L)'
;MPSSTSNFKRKLQLPRLFFRKPSQLERVHGGPPLEYERPIPEVPWRGITVVVVLIVIAATCAWEFYCRSIGYGPTLNDNEDLWTMARRGVKPESVVIIGDSRAWFDLDLDELQKGLSKRPVQLAMGGSCAYPVLADLANDENFHGTIICSIVPRLFVAPPGTPPMERTEKAVRRSHTQTPAQRVSQYLAMPLEEHVAFLKQEELTLDDLLKRLPIPNRPYALVSPRLPPYFGTLDRERRARMIEECARPGSELQRRIQQIWLPLFTPPPPPTYIPKEDFGNKMGAAIEARFHDIAAAVKKLRARGGKIVFVRFPHSGELKKLEDRETPRRGIWDRVIKETGAPGIYYEDYPELSGFNCPEWSHLSAGDSVEFSKRLVPHLRKALQM
;
A
#
# COMPACT_ATOMS: atom_id res chain seq x y z
N MET A 1 18.03 27.38 -56.98
CA MET A 1 18.68 28.49 -56.23
C MET A 1 18.47 28.25 -54.79
N PRO A 2 19.44 28.55 -53.90
CA PRO A 2 20.25 27.43 -53.37
C PRO A 2 19.88 27.04 -51.95
N SER A 3 20.20 25.80 -51.64
CA SER A 3 20.30 25.15 -50.32
C SER A 3 21.15 25.91 -49.33
N SER A 4 20.70 25.97 -48.08
CA SER A 4 21.58 26.32 -46.92
C SER A 4 21.31 25.30 -45.80
N THR A 5 22.12 24.29 -45.78
CA THR A 5 22.31 23.38 -44.64
C THR A 5 23.20 24.08 -43.62
N SER A 6 22.66 24.55 -42.50
CA SER A 6 23.47 25.02 -41.39
C SER A 6 23.60 23.95 -40.33
N ASN A 7 24.82 23.38 -40.27
CA ASN A 7 25.31 22.52 -39.21
C ASN A 7 25.29 23.22 -37.85
N PHE A 8 24.38 22.85 -36.96
CA PHE A 8 24.38 23.32 -35.57
C PHE A 8 25.09 22.28 -34.67
N LYS A 9 26.43 22.25 -34.75
CA LYS A 9 27.23 21.60 -33.68
C LYS A 9 27.28 22.53 -32.47
N ARG A 10 26.27 22.43 -31.58
CA ARG A 10 26.41 22.99 -30.22
C ARG A 10 27.35 22.09 -29.41
N LYS A 11 28.60 22.53 -29.24
CA LYS A 11 29.49 22.05 -28.18
C LYS A 11 28.82 22.40 -26.84
N LEU A 12 28.41 21.40 -26.07
CA LEU A 12 28.08 21.57 -24.65
C LEU A 12 29.37 22.03 -23.94
N GLN A 13 29.48 23.30 -23.68
CA GLN A 13 30.45 23.82 -22.72
C GLN A 13 29.85 23.64 -21.34
N LEU A 14 30.30 22.60 -20.62
CA LEU A 14 30.09 22.48 -19.19
C LEU A 14 30.64 23.74 -18.50
N PRO A 15 29.89 24.39 -17.58
CA PRO A 15 30.42 25.51 -16.84
C PRO A 15 31.65 25.05 -16.06
N ARG A 16 32.78 25.65 -16.33
CA ARG A 16 34.00 25.53 -15.53
C ARG A 16 33.61 25.96 -14.10
N LEU A 17 33.52 25.02 -13.18
CA LEU A 17 33.54 25.32 -11.76
C LEU A 17 34.78 26.12 -11.48
N PHE A 18 34.60 27.41 -11.15
CA PHE A 18 35.64 28.31 -10.74
C PHE A 18 36.22 27.80 -9.41
N PHE A 19 37.25 26.97 -9.46
CA PHE A 19 38.18 26.86 -8.37
C PHE A 19 38.92 28.19 -8.30
N ARG A 20 38.49 29.08 -7.43
CA ARG A 20 39.21 30.28 -7.09
C ARG A 20 40.60 29.87 -6.57
N LYS A 21 41.65 30.29 -7.24
CA LYS A 21 43.03 30.11 -6.73
C LYS A 21 43.09 30.69 -5.30
N PRO A 22 43.73 30.01 -4.34
CA PRO A 22 43.81 30.42 -2.93
C PRO A 22 44.50 31.79 -2.69
N SER A 23 45.15 32.37 -3.68
CA SER A 23 45.97 33.56 -3.57
C SER A 23 45.24 34.88 -3.28
N GLN A 24 43.92 34.91 -3.17
CA GLN A 24 43.20 36.17 -2.88
C GLN A 24 42.60 36.26 -1.47
N LEU A 25 42.65 35.21 -0.69
CA LEU A 25 42.19 35.21 0.72
C LEU A 25 43.32 35.61 1.71
N GLU A 26 44.58 35.70 1.25
CA GLU A 26 45.75 35.89 2.10
C GLU A 26 46.06 37.36 2.42
N ARG A 27 45.36 38.35 1.90
CA ARG A 27 45.72 39.76 2.08
C ARG A 27 45.03 40.48 3.23
N VAL A 28 44.31 39.79 4.09
CA VAL A 28 43.55 40.44 5.18
C VAL A 28 44.36 40.53 6.51
N HIS A 29 45.44 39.78 6.68
CA HIS A 29 46.13 39.73 7.97
C HIS A 29 47.66 39.91 7.94
N GLY A 30 48.27 40.55 6.95
CA GLY A 30 49.64 41.10 7.03
C GLY A 30 50.77 40.14 7.50
N GLY A 31 50.53 38.83 7.55
CA GLY A 31 51.52 37.81 7.91
C GLY A 31 52.07 37.09 6.66
N PRO A 32 53.26 36.47 6.74
CA PRO A 32 53.75 35.64 5.64
C PRO A 32 52.74 34.51 5.36
N PRO A 33 52.55 34.11 4.07
CA PRO A 33 51.64 33.06 3.71
C PRO A 33 52.00 31.78 4.46
N LEU A 34 51.04 31.26 5.24
CA LEU A 34 51.20 29.93 5.81
C LEU A 34 51.07 28.92 4.65
N GLU A 35 52.19 28.58 4.04
CA GLU A 35 52.29 27.41 3.15
C GLU A 35 52.01 26.15 3.99
N TYR A 36 50.73 25.82 4.20
CA TYR A 36 50.33 24.49 4.65
C TYR A 36 50.37 23.56 3.42
N GLU A 37 51.53 23.30 2.87
CA GLU A 37 51.76 22.11 2.08
C GLU A 37 51.74 20.92 3.02
N ARG A 38 50.56 20.44 3.33
CA ARG A 38 50.44 19.05 3.84
C ARG A 38 50.77 18.16 2.67
N PRO A 39 51.87 17.39 2.72
CA PRO A 39 52.08 16.37 1.72
C PRO A 39 50.88 15.44 1.69
N ILE A 40 50.17 15.40 0.57
CA ILE A 40 49.07 14.46 0.36
C ILE A 40 49.73 13.08 0.36
N PRO A 41 49.48 12.22 1.36
CA PRO A 41 50.13 10.91 1.40
C PRO A 41 49.76 10.16 0.13
N GLU A 42 50.73 9.50 -0.47
CA GLU A 42 50.50 8.58 -1.57
C GLU A 42 49.68 7.37 -1.04
N VAL A 43 48.40 7.49 -1.14
CA VAL A 43 47.46 6.47 -0.66
C VAL A 43 47.16 5.52 -1.82
N PRO A 44 47.26 4.19 -1.63
CA PRO A 44 46.94 3.20 -2.66
C PRO A 44 45.41 3.12 -2.88
N TRP A 45 44.81 4.17 -3.42
CA TRP A 45 43.36 4.33 -3.58
C TRP A 45 42.69 3.12 -4.24
N ARG A 46 43.35 2.50 -5.23
CA ARG A 46 42.79 1.30 -5.89
C ARG A 46 42.64 0.13 -4.92
N GLY A 47 43.64 -0.11 -4.10
CA GLY A 47 43.59 -1.18 -3.08
C GLY A 47 42.53 -0.90 -2.02
N ILE A 48 42.47 0.34 -1.52
CA ILE A 48 41.47 0.78 -0.54
C ILE A 48 40.06 0.62 -1.13
N THR A 49 39.84 1.10 -2.35
CA THR A 49 38.52 0.95 -3.00
C THR A 49 38.09 -0.49 -3.12
N VAL A 50 39.00 -1.40 -3.54
CA VAL A 50 38.69 -2.84 -3.60
C VAL A 50 38.32 -3.39 -2.23
N VAL A 51 39.09 -3.08 -1.19
CA VAL A 51 38.80 -3.53 0.17
C VAL A 51 37.46 -3.00 0.66
N VAL A 52 37.18 -1.71 0.46
CA VAL A 52 35.89 -1.12 0.84
C VAL A 52 34.73 -1.79 0.11
N VAL A 53 34.85 -2.03 -1.20
CA VAL A 53 33.81 -2.71 -1.98
C VAL A 53 33.59 -4.15 -1.45
N LEU A 54 34.65 -4.88 -1.15
CA LEU A 54 34.53 -6.23 -0.58
C LEU A 54 33.85 -6.22 0.80
N ILE A 55 34.20 -5.26 1.66
CA ILE A 55 33.56 -5.11 2.98
C ILE A 55 32.06 -4.79 2.81
N VAL A 56 31.71 -3.89 1.91
CA VAL A 56 30.29 -3.55 1.63
C VAL A 56 29.53 -4.76 1.13
N ILE A 57 30.10 -5.52 0.17
CA ILE A 57 29.46 -6.74 -0.34
C ILE A 57 29.28 -7.76 0.79
N ALA A 58 30.32 -8.03 1.58
CA ALA A 58 30.26 -8.98 2.68
C ALA A 58 29.22 -8.59 3.73
N ALA A 59 29.18 -7.30 4.12
CA ALA A 59 28.19 -6.78 5.07
C ALA A 59 26.76 -6.89 4.51
N THR A 60 26.55 -6.55 3.24
CA THR A 60 25.25 -6.67 2.57
C THR A 60 24.78 -8.12 2.50
N CYS A 61 25.66 -9.05 2.13
CA CYS A 61 25.33 -10.47 2.10
C CYS A 61 25.01 -11.03 3.51
N ALA A 62 25.78 -10.62 4.52
CA ALA A 62 25.51 -11.03 5.89
C ALA A 62 24.17 -10.50 6.38
N TRP A 63 23.82 -9.26 6.05
CA TRP A 63 22.54 -8.64 6.39
C TRP A 63 21.37 -9.33 5.68
N GLU A 64 21.47 -9.60 4.39
CA GLU A 64 20.50 -10.37 3.62
C GLU A 64 20.27 -11.76 4.22
N PHE A 65 21.35 -12.46 4.52
CA PHE A 65 21.27 -13.77 5.16
C PHE A 65 20.58 -13.71 6.52
N TYR A 66 20.90 -12.71 7.34
CA TYR A 66 20.24 -12.47 8.62
C TYR A 66 18.75 -12.22 8.43
N CYS A 67 18.34 -11.32 7.51
CA CYS A 67 16.93 -11.04 7.25
C CYS A 67 16.16 -12.30 6.84
N ARG A 68 16.74 -13.13 5.96
CA ARG A 68 16.12 -14.41 5.59
C ARG A 68 16.03 -15.39 6.76
N SER A 69 17.04 -15.44 7.62
CA SER A 69 17.05 -16.33 8.78
C SER A 69 15.96 -15.99 9.81
N ILE A 70 15.52 -14.75 9.87
CA ILE A 70 14.42 -14.30 10.73
C ILE A 70 13.05 -14.27 10.03
N GLY A 71 12.94 -14.90 8.84
CA GLY A 71 11.69 -15.16 8.16
C GLY A 71 11.28 -14.15 7.08
N TYR A 72 12.10 -13.14 6.76
CA TYR A 72 11.81 -12.23 5.65
C TYR A 72 12.18 -12.85 4.31
N GLY A 73 11.29 -12.71 3.33
CA GLY A 73 11.54 -13.07 1.93
C GLY A 73 11.49 -11.84 1.02
N PRO A 74 12.07 -11.96 -0.19
CA PRO A 74 11.93 -10.92 -1.20
C PRO A 74 10.47 -10.67 -1.54
N THR A 75 10.09 -9.40 -1.64
CA THR A 75 8.73 -8.98 -1.99
C THR A 75 8.74 -7.52 -2.42
N LEU A 76 7.85 -7.14 -3.32
CA LEU A 76 7.65 -5.73 -3.63
C LEU A 76 7.06 -4.98 -2.43
N ASN A 77 7.40 -3.72 -2.32
CA ASN A 77 6.83 -2.81 -1.33
C ASN A 77 5.54 -2.19 -1.88
N ASP A 78 4.45 -2.19 -1.08
CA ASP A 78 3.18 -1.55 -1.45
C ASP A 78 3.24 -0.05 -1.22
N ASN A 79 4.03 0.63 -2.03
CA ASN A 79 4.16 2.08 -2.01
C ASN A 79 3.24 2.76 -3.03
N GLU A 80 3.11 4.08 -2.94
CA GLU A 80 2.25 4.86 -3.82
C GLU A 80 2.69 4.80 -5.29
N ASP A 81 3.96 4.53 -5.58
CA ASP A 81 4.47 4.46 -6.95
C ASP A 81 4.12 3.13 -7.62
N LEU A 82 4.17 2.00 -6.90
CA LEU A 82 3.69 0.72 -7.38
C LEU A 82 2.16 0.76 -7.61
N TRP A 83 1.42 1.36 -6.67
CA TRP A 83 -0.02 1.56 -6.82
C TRP A 83 -0.35 2.42 -8.06
N THR A 84 0.40 3.50 -8.26
CA THR A 84 0.25 4.38 -9.42
C THR A 84 0.48 3.65 -10.74
N MET A 85 1.44 2.71 -10.79
CA MET A 85 1.65 1.89 -11.98
C MET A 85 0.42 1.04 -12.30
N ALA A 86 -0.17 0.40 -11.29
CA ALA A 86 -1.42 -0.35 -11.46
C ALA A 86 -2.58 0.56 -11.91
N ARG A 87 -2.76 1.74 -11.27
CA ARG A 87 -3.81 2.72 -11.65
C ARG A 87 -3.70 3.17 -13.10
N ARG A 88 -2.48 3.36 -13.62
CA ARG A 88 -2.25 3.69 -15.04
C ARG A 88 -2.59 2.54 -15.99
N GLY A 89 -2.55 1.32 -15.51
CA GLY A 89 -3.00 0.14 -16.26
C GLY A 89 -4.52 0.06 -16.44
N VAL A 90 -5.27 0.87 -15.70
CA VAL A 90 -6.74 0.90 -15.80
C VAL A 90 -7.15 1.51 -17.15
N LYS A 91 -7.89 0.74 -17.92
CA LYS A 91 -8.50 1.14 -19.19
C LYS A 91 -10.00 1.44 -18.99
N PRO A 92 -10.67 2.11 -19.93
CA PRO A 92 -12.09 2.46 -19.82
C PRO A 92 -13.01 1.31 -19.40
N GLU A 93 -12.77 0.10 -19.89
CA GLU A 93 -13.59 -1.08 -19.61
C GLU A 93 -12.95 -2.10 -18.66
N SER A 94 -11.91 -1.71 -17.93
CA SER A 94 -11.22 -2.63 -17.02
C SER A 94 -12.15 -3.16 -15.92
N VAL A 95 -11.86 -4.36 -15.45
CA VAL A 95 -12.32 -4.83 -14.16
C VAL A 95 -11.30 -4.35 -13.12
N VAL A 96 -11.75 -3.64 -12.10
CA VAL A 96 -10.89 -3.05 -11.07
C VAL A 96 -11.31 -3.54 -9.70
N ILE A 97 -10.36 -4.01 -8.91
CA ILE A 97 -10.58 -4.40 -7.51
C ILE A 97 -10.16 -3.22 -6.65
N ILE A 98 -11.06 -2.74 -5.79
CA ILE A 98 -10.79 -1.69 -4.80
C ILE A 98 -11.19 -2.14 -3.40
N GLY A 99 -10.62 -1.54 -2.40
CA GLY A 99 -10.95 -1.84 -1.02
C GLY A 99 -9.73 -1.95 -0.13
N ASP A 100 -9.87 -2.78 0.87
CA ASP A 100 -8.91 -3.03 1.95
C ASP A 100 -8.06 -4.29 1.71
N SER A 101 -7.36 -4.72 2.76
CA SER A 101 -6.49 -5.89 2.72
C SER A 101 -7.21 -7.20 2.39
N ARG A 102 -8.50 -7.34 2.70
CA ARG A 102 -9.24 -8.57 2.36
C ARG A 102 -9.38 -8.73 0.86
N ALA A 103 -9.80 -7.68 0.12
CA ALA A 103 -9.79 -7.74 -1.35
C ALA A 103 -8.38 -7.93 -1.94
N TRP A 104 -7.37 -7.51 -1.20
CA TRP A 104 -5.98 -7.59 -1.64
C TRP A 104 -5.40 -9.01 -1.49
N PHE A 105 -5.71 -9.71 -0.37
CA PHE A 105 -5.24 -11.06 -0.09
C PHE A 105 -6.18 -12.16 -0.59
N ASP A 106 -7.49 -11.94 -0.52
CA ASP A 106 -8.49 -13.00 -0.67
C ASP A 106 -8.93 -13.21 -2.13
N LEU A 107 -8.45 -12.39 -3.06
CA LEU A 107 -8.77 -12.50 -4.49
C LEU A 107 -7.57 -12.95 -5.32
N ASP A 108 -7.72 -14.07 -6.00
CA ASP A 108 -6.76 -14.55 -6.98
C ASP A 108 -7.09 -14.00 -8.38
N LEU A 109 -6.13 -13.24 -8.95
CA LEU A 109 -6.34 -12.56 -10.23
C LEU A 109 -6.45 -13.54 -11.40
N ASP A 110 -5.81 -14.72 -11.32
CA ASP A 110 -5.85 -15.72 -12.38
C ASP A 110 -7.23 -16.38 -12.46
N GLU A 111 -7.81 -16.74 -11.31
CA GLU A 111 -9.17 -17.31 -11.26
C GLU A 111 -10.23 -16.28 -11.67
N LEU A 112 -10.08 -15.04 -11.24
CA LEU A 112 -10.96 -13.96 -11.68
C LEU A 112 -10.85 -13.72 -13.18
N GLN A 113 -9.64 -13.74 -13.75
CA GLN A 113 -9.46 -13.61 -15.19
C GLN A 113 -10.15 -14.72 -15.97
N LYS A 114 -10.01 -15.97 -15.53
CA LYS A 114 -10.70 -17.12 -16.16
C LYS A 114 -12.22 -16.92 -16.13
N GLY A 115 -12.74 -16.48 -14.99
CA GLY A 115 -14.18 -16.33 -14.79
C GLY A 115 -14.82 -15.10 -15.43
N LEU A 116 -14.11 -13.97 -15.45
CA LEU A 116 -14.62 -12.68 -15.94
C LEU A 116 -14.15 -12.35 -17.36
N SER A 117 -13.32 -13.22 -17.98
CA SER A 117 -12.73 -13.04 -19.31
C SER A 117 -11.89 -11.74 -19.46
N LYS A 118 -11.62 -11.06 -18.35
CA LYS A 118 -10.77 -9.87 -18.26
C LYS A 118 -9.91 -9.99 -17.02
N ARG A 119 -8.60 -9.71 -17.15
CA ARG A 119 -7.71 -9.66 -15.98
C ARG A 119 -8.01 -8.43 -15.14
N PRO A 120 -8.36 -8.60 -13.87
CA PRO A 120 -8.62 -7.46 -13.00
C PRO A 120 -7.37 -6.67 -12.68
N VAL A 121 -7.52 -5.36 -12.50
CA VAL A 121 -6.47 -4.49 -11.98
C VAL A 121 -6.64 -4.35 -10.47
N GLN A 122 -5.60 -4.70 -9.70
CA GLN A 122 -5.63 -4.66 -8.25
C GLN A 122 -5.28 -3.26 -7.71
N LEU A 123 -6.26 -2.55 -7.20
CA LEU A 123 -6.09 -1.24 -6.55
C LEU A 123 -6.44 -1.24 -5.04
N ALA A 124 -6.86 -2.38 -4.48
CA ALA A 124 -7.05 -2.49 -3.04
C ALA A 124 -5.72 -2.34 -2.29
N MET A 125 -5.77 -1.86 -1.06
CA MET A 125 -4.60 -1.58 -0.21
C MET A 125 -4.86 -2.03 1.22
N GLY A 126 -3.82 -2.52 1.89
CA GLY A 126 -3.93 -2.92 3.30
C GLY A 126 -4.32 -1.76 4.23
N GLY A 127 -5.29 -1.99 5.14
CA GLY A 127 -5.70 -1.02 6.16
C GLY A 127 -6.27 0.29 5.61
N SER A 128 -6.89 0.28 4.44
CA SER A 128 -7.31 1.50 3.73
C SER A 128 -8.81 1.60 3.52
N CYS A 129 -9.27 2.82 3.25
CA CYS A 129 -10.64 3.14 2.86
C CYS A 129 -10.79 3.06 1.33
N ALA A 130 -11.81 2.36 0.84
CA ALA A 130 -12.06 2.24 -0.59
C ALA A 130 -12.55 3.53 -1.26
N TYR A 131 -13.16 4.44 -0.50
CA TYR A 131 -13.86 5.60 -1.06
C TYR A 131 -12.99 6.51 -1.93
N PRO A 132 -11.76 6.92 -1.56
CA PRO A 132 -10.97 7.80 -2.42
C PRO A 132 -10.68 7.21 -3.80
N VAL A 133 -10.48 5.87 -3.88
CA VAL A 133 -10.27 5.20 -5.17
C VAL A 133 -11.58 5.10 -5.95
N LEU A 134 -12.71 4.82 -5.26
CA LEU A 134 -14.03 4.84 -5.88
C LEU A 134 -14.35 6.23 -6.45
N ALA A 135 -14.08 7.28 -5.71
CA ALA A 135 -14.30 8.65 -6.15
C ALA A 135 -13.40 9.02 -7.35
N ASP A 136 -12.13 8.63 -7.33
CA ASP A 136 -11.20 8.84 -8.45
C ASP A 136 -11.70 8.17 -9.73
N LEU A 137 -12.08 6.88 -9.66
CA LEU A 137 -12.65 6.15 -10.80
C LEU A 137 -14.00 6.72 -11.25
N ALA A 138 -14.84 7.15 -10.31
CA ALA A 138 -16.12 7.79 -10.62
C ALA A 138 -15.95 9.19 -11.24
N ASN A 139 -14.84 9.86 -11.01
CA ASN A 139 -14.52 11.16 -11.60
C ASN A 139 -13.78 11.04 -12.96
N ASP A 140 -13.19 9.90 -13.25
CA ASP A 140 -12.56 9.62 -14.53
C ASP A 140 -13.69 9.41 -15.60
N GLU A 141 -13.93 10.42 -16.43
CA GLU A 141 -15.02 10.41 -17.42
C GLU A 141 -14.89 9.29 -18.46
N ASN A 142 -13.68 8.80 -18.70
CA ASN A 142 -13.44 7.71 -19.63
C ASN A 142 -13.75 6.34 -19.00
N PHE A 143 -13.75 6.22 -17.67
CA PHE A 143 -13.92 4.93 -17.01
C PHE A 143 -15.41 4.54 -16.92
N HIS A 144 -15.79 3.47 -17.59
CA HIS A 144 -17.11 2.84 -17.56
C HIS A 144 -17.03 1.32 -17.36
N GLY A 145 -15.92 0.88 -16.77
CA GLY A 145 -15.63 -0.52 -16.48
C GLY A 145 -16.40 -1.07 -15.27
N THR A 146 -15.88 -2.14 -14.73
CA THR A 146 -16.48 -2.88 -13.60
C THR A 146 -15.63 -2.72 -12.34
N ILE A 147 -16.24 -2.40 -11.21
CA ILE A 147 -15.59 -2.31 -9.91
C ILE A 147 -16.05 -3.47 -9.02
N ILE A 148 -15.09 -4.21 -8.45
CA ILE A 148 -15.28 -5.14 -7.34
C ILE A 148 -14.77 -4.42 -6.09
N CYS A 149 -15.67 -4.07 -5.16
CA CYS A 149 -15.35 -3.24 -4.01
C CYS A 149 -15.50 -4.02 -2.70
N SER A 150 -14.42 -4.18 -1.96
CA SER A 150 -14.44 -4.76 -0.62
C SER A 150 -15.08 -3.82 0.40
N ILE A 151 -15.82 -4.38 1.34
CA ILE A 151 -16.32 -3.66 2.52
C ILE A 151 -15.80 -4.32 3.81
N VAL A 152 -14.80 -3.72 4.43
CA VAL A 152 -14.51 -3.87 5.86
C VAL A 152 -15.15 -2.68 6.57
N PRO A 153 -16.21 -2.85 7.35
CA PRO A 153 -17.12 -1.77 7.73
C PRO A 153 -16.44 -0.52 8.30
N ARG A 154 -15.54 -0.69 9.28
CA ARG A 154 -14.83 0.45 9.89
C ARG A 154 -13.90 1.19 8.93
N LEU A 155 -13.22 0.46 8.05
CA LEU A 155 -12.34 1.05 7.06
C LEU A 155 -13.13 1.75 5.97
N PHE A 156 -14.26 1.14 5.57
CA PHE A 156 -15.08 1.63 4.47
C PHE A 156 -15.72 3.00 4.76
N VAL A 157 -16.15 3.23 6.01
CA VAL A 157 -16.73 4.52 6.43
C VAL A 157 -15.75 5.39 7.21
N ALA A 158 -14.45 5.14 7.10
CA ALA A 158 -13.43 5.90 7.80
C ALA A 158 -13.56 7.40 7.54
N PRO A 159 -13.54 8.24 8.60
CA PRO A 159 -13.63 9.69 8.46
C PRO A 159 -12.43 10.32 7.76
N PRO A 160 -12.58 11.51 7.18
CA PRO A 160 -11.45 12.28 6.67
C PRO A 160 -10.37 12.52 7.74
N GLY A 161 -9.10 12.57 7.32
CA GLY A 161 -7.96 12.78 8.22
C GLY A 161 -7.60 11.58 9.09
N THR A 162 -8.20 10.41 8.85
CA THR A 162 -7.80 9.16 9.52
C THR A 162 -6.81 8.37 8.66
N PRO A 163 -5.90 7.56 9.27
CA PRO A 163 -4.90 6.81 8.52
C PRO A 163 -5.45 5.97 7.36
N PRO A 164 -6.61 5.27 7.47
CA PRO A 164 -7.18 4.55 6.34
C PRO A 164 -7.56 5.42 5.15
N MET A 165 -8.04 6.64 5.39
CA MET A 165 -8.35 7.62 4.35
C MET A 165 -7.09 8.19 3.73
N GLU A 166 -6.18 8.70 4.57
CA GLU A 166 -4.95 9.34 4.11
C GLU A 166 -4.08 8.42 3.25
N ARG A 167 -4.05 7.12 3.55
CA ARG A 167 -3.29 6.13 2.77
C ARG A 167 -3.77 6.10 1.31
N THR A 168 -5.06 5.97 1.09
CA THR A 168 -5.64 5.96 -0.27
C THR A 168 -5.60 7.33 -0.94
N GLU A 169 -5.83 8.40 -0.20
CA GLU A 169 -5.71 9.77 -0.74
C GLU A 169 -4.28 10.07 -1.22
N LYS A 170 -3.26 9.60 -0.50
CA LYS A 170 -1.85 9.72 -0.91
C LYS A 170 -1.59 8.97 -2.21
N ALA A 171 -2.09 7.73 -2.34
CA ALA A 171 -1.92 6.92 -3.54
C ALA A 171 -2.64 7.55 -4.75
N VAL A 172 -3.89 7.99 -4.59
CA VAL A 172 -4.64 8.70 -5.63
C VAL A 172 -3.92 9.98 -6.03
N ARG A 173 -3.51 10.81 -5.07
CA ARG A 173 -2.75 12.04 -5.36
C ARG A 173 -1.44 11.73 -6.11
N ARG A 174 -0.69 10.68 -5.69
CA ARG A 174 0.53 10.25 -6.37
C ARG A 174 0.25 9.88 -7.84
N SER A 175 -0.85 9.24 -8.16
CA SER A 175 -1.17 8.85 -9.54
C SER A 175 -1.35 10.05 -10.47
N HIS A 176 -1.80 11.18 -9.94
CA HIS A 176 -1.96 12.43 -10.68
C HIS A 176 -0.70 13.32 -10.70
N THR A 177 0.24 13.12 -9.75
CA THR A 177 1.39 14.01 -9.57
C THR A 177 2.75 13.33 -9.70
N GLN A 178 2.79 12.03 -10.04
CA GLN A 178 4.05 11.28 -10.15
C GLN A 178 4.98 11.86 -11.20
N THR A 179 6.19 12.21 -10.79
CA THR A 179 7.23 12.71 -11.68
C THR A 179 7.90 11.59 -12.48
N PRO A 180 8.56 11.91 -13.62
CA PRO A 180 9.35 10.93 -14.37
C PRO A 180 10.46 10.27 -13.53
N ALA A 181 11.12 11.04 -12.64
CA ALA A 181 12.14 10.49 -11.75
C ALA A 181 11.60 9.45 -10.79
N GLN A 182 10.45 9.70 -10.16
CA GLN A 182 9.78 8.72 -9.28
C GLN A 182 9.40 7.44 -10.03
N ARG A 183 8.92 7.59 -11.28
CA ARG A 183 8.60 6.44 -12.14
C ARG A 183 9.84 5.59 -12.43
N VAL A 184 10.94 6.22 -12.84
CA VAL A 184 12.20 5.51 -13.12
C VAL A 184 12.72 4.84 -11.85
N SER A 185 12.69 5.54 -10.70
CA SER A 185 13.08 4.98 -9.41
C SER A 185 12.31 3.71 -9.09
N GLN A 186 10.97 3.70 -9.28
CA GLN A 186 10.17 2.50 -9.04
C GLN A 186 10.54 1.35 -10.00
N TYR A 187 10.75 1.64 -11.28
CA TYR A 187 11.17 0.60 -12.24
C TYR A 187 12.53 -0.01 -11.90
N LEU A 188 13.45 0.78 -11.34
CA LEU A 188 14.77 0.29 -10.91
C LEU A 188 14.71 -0.44 -9.55
N ALA A 189 13.80 -0.05 -8.67
CA ALA A 189 13.64 -0.68 -7.36
C ALA A 189 13.03 -2.09 -7.44
N MET A 190 12.01 -2.28 -8.29
CA MET A 190 11.28 -3.55 -8.37
C MET A 190 12.17 -4.79 -8.56
N PRO A 191 13.12 -4.83 -9.53
CA PRO A 191 13.99 -6.01 -9.67
C PRO A 191 14.84 -6.29 -8.43
N LEU A 192 15.23 -5.25 -7.69
CA LEU A 192 15.99 -5.42 -6.46
C LEU A 192 15.10 -5.97 -5.33
N GLU A 193 13.91 -5.40 -5.16
CA GLU A 193 12.93 -5.83 -4.17
C GLU A 193 12.46 -7.28 -4.40
N GLU A 194 12.37 -7.73 -5.66
CA GLU A 194 12.02 -9.11 -6.01
C GLU A 194 13.09 -10.15 -5.65
N HIS A 195 14.33 -9.72 -5.40
CA HIS A 195 15.44 -10.63 -5.15
C HIS A 195 16.10 -10.45 -3.78
N VAL A 196 15.85 -9.33 -3.12
CA VAL A 196 16.54 -8.92 -1.89
C VAL A 196 15.55 -8.69 -0.76
N ALA A 197 15.64 -9.50 0.29
CA ALA A 197 14.69 -9.48 1.41
C ALA A 197 14.86 -8.26 2.32
N PHE A 198 16.08 -7.75 2.52
CA PHE A 198 16.32 -6.62 3.41
C PHE A 198 15.78 -5.27 2.89
N LEU A 199 15.32 -5.22 1.63
CA LEU A 199 14.70 -4.02 1.07
C LEU A 199 13.22 -3.86 1.46
N LYS A 200 12.68 -4.75 2.32
CA LYS A 200 11.34 -4.63 2.85
C LYS A 200 11.20 -3.35 3.66
N GLN A 201 10.44 -2.39 3.11
CA GLN A 201 10.11 -1.13 3.76
C GLN A 201 9.12 -1.34 4.92
N GLU A 202 9.01 -0.34 5.79
CA GLU A 202 8.12 -0.32 6.96
C GLU A 202 8.50 -1.34 8.06
N GLU A 203 9.51 -2.19 7.84
CA GLU A 203 9.90 -3.19 8.83
C GLU A 203 11.41 -3.30 9.06
N LEU A 204 12.24 -3.09 8.04
CA LEU A 204 13.69 -3.28 8.09
C LEU A 204 14.47 -1.98 7.88
N THR A 205 13.78 -0.85 7.72
CA THR A 205 14.45 0.47 7.71
C THR A 205 15.02 0.80 9.09
N LEU A 206 16.05 1.62 9.14
CA LEU A 206 16.65 2.04 10.41
C LEU A 206 15.63 2.67 11.35
N ASP A 207 14.71 3.48 10.85
CA ASP A 207 13.64 4.11 11.62
C ASP A 207 12.69 3.06 12.23
N ASP A 208 12.32 2.03 11.49
CA ASP A 208 11.48 0.94 12.00
C ASP A 208 12.21 0.08 13.05
N LEU A 209 13.50 -0.17 12.83
CA LEU A 209 14.32 -0.87 13.82
C LEU A 209 14.46 -0.07 15.10
N LEU A 210 14.64 1.26 15.02
CA LEU A 210 14.70 2.15 16.17
C LEU A 210 13.36 2.19 16.92
N LYS A 211 12.22 2.17 16.24
CA LYS A 211 10.88 2.09 16.86
C LYS A 211 10.64 0.80 17.65
N ARG A 212 11.40 -0.26 17.37
CA ARG A 212 11.31 -1.54 18.10
C ARG A 212 12.09 -1.53 19.42
N LEU A 213 12.97 -0.56 19.62
CA LEU A 213 13.71 -0.45 20.88
C LEU A 213 12.74 -0.15 22.02
N PRO A 214 12.92 -0.79 23.20
CA PRO A 214 12.10 -0.52 24.38
C PRO A 214 12.47 0.84 24.99
N ILE A 215 12.03 1.91 24.33
CA ILE A 215 12.18 3.26 24.87
C ILE A 215 11.04 3.50 25.86
N PRO A 216 11.31 3.93 27.11
CA PRO A 216 10.26 4.24 28.06
C PRO A 216 9.27 5.26 27.46
N ASN A 217 7.99 4.94 27.49
CA ASN A 217 6.95 5.86 27.04
C ASN A 217 7.01 7.15 27.84
N ARG A 218 7.17 8.26 27.15
CA ARG A 218 7.04 9.58 27.80
C ARG A 218 5.56 9.83 28.09
N PRO A 219 5.22 10.48 29.20
CA PRO A 219 3.85 10.94 29.43
C PRO A 219 3.36 11.72 28.21
N TYR A 220 2.14 11.41 27.76
CA TYR A 220 1.51 12.02 26.58
C TYR A 220 2.14 11.70 25.23
N ALA A 221 3.05 10.75 25.11
CA ALA A 221 3.53 10.27 23.82
C ALA A 221 2.42 9.52 23.09
N LEU A 222 2.17 9.88 21.83
CA LEU A 222 1.31 9.11 20.94
C LEU A 222 2.06 7.82 20.56
N VAL A 223 1.60 6.70 21.09
CA VAL A 223 2.12 5.39 20.70
C VAL A 223 1.38 4.95 19.47
N SER A 224 2.09 4.83 18.35
CA SER A 224 1.51 4.28 17.12
C SER A 224 1.03 2.85 17.35
N PRO A 225 -0.14 2.47 16.84
CA PRO A 225 -0.62 1.10 16.97
C PRO A 225 0.38 0.15 16.32
N ARG A 226 0.57 -1.01 16.96
CA ARG A 226 1.41 -2.06 16.39
C ARG A 226 0.75 -2.60 15.13
N LEU A 227 1.48 -2.55 14.01
CA LEU A 227 1.03 -3.16 12.76
C LEU A 227 1.51 -4.62 12.68
N PRO A 228 0.81 -5.49 11.93
CA PRO A 228 1.28 -6.84 11.68
C PRO A 228 2.67 -6.84 11.07
N PRO A 229 3.57 -7.74 11.50
CA PRO A 229 4.85 -7.93 10.84
C PRO A 229 4.67 -8.55 9.46
N TYR A 230 5.77 -8.73 8.72
CA TYR A 230 5.77 -9.42 7.42
C TYR A 230 5.05 -10.77 7.49
N PHE A 231 3.94 -10.89 6.77
CA PHE A 231 3.14 -12.10 6.69
C PHE A 231 2.61 -12.40 5.28
N GLY A 232 2.98 -11.57 4.30
CA GLY A 232 2.55 -11.71 2.93
C GLY A 232 3.58 -11.19 1.94
N THR A 233 3.55 -11.74 0.74
CA THR A 233 4.34 -11.32 -0.42
C THR A 233 3.49 -10.55 -1.40
N LEU A 234 4.11 -9.67 -2.18
CA LEU A 234 3.48 -8.85 -3.20
C LEU A 234 4.23 -8.98 -4.52
N ASP A 235 3.50 -9.16 -5.61
CA ASP A 235 4.06 -9.19 -6.96
C ASP A 235 3.81 -7.86 -7.74
N ARG A 236 4.26 -7.82 -9.00
CA ARG A 236 4.13 -6.62 -9.86
C ARG A 236 2.69 -6.24 -10.19
N GLU A 237 1.77 -7.17 -10.13
CA GLU A 237 0.34 -6.94 -10.32
C GLU A 237 -0.35 -6.55 -9.01
N ARG A 238 0.43 -6.35 -7.95
CA ARG A 238 -0.03 -6.06 -6.60
C ARG A 238 -0.93 -7.15 -6.03
N ARG A 239 -0.69 -8.42 -6.41
CA ARG A 239 -1.35 -9.56 -5.79
C ARG A 239 -0.64 -9.89 -4.48
N ALA A 240 -1.34 -9.75 -3.37
CA ALA A 240 -0.85 -10.16 -2.07
C ALA A 240 -1.14 -11.65 -1.81
N ARG A 241 -0.17 -12.34 -1.22
CA ARG A 241 -0.31 -13.74 -0.82
C ARG A 241 0.26 -13.96 0.58
N MET A 242 -0.54 -14.59 1.43
CA MET A 242 -0.08 -14.96 2.77
C MET A 242 1.08 -15.97 2.66
N ILE A 243 2.14 -15.76 3.45
CA ILE A 243 3.25 -16.71 3.52
C ILE A 243 2.83 -17.96 4.30
N GLU A 244 3.47 -19.09 3.98
CA GLU A 244 3.14 -20.39 4.56
C GLU A 244 3.28 -20.40 6.09
N GLU A 245 4.31 -19.73 6.62
CA GLU A 245 4.52 -19.63 8.08
C GLU A 245 3.32 -19.00 8.80
N CYS A 246 2.69 -17.97 8.21
CA CYS A 246 1.48 -17.35 8.77
C CYS A 246 0.26 -18.26 8.62
N ALA A 247 0.16 -18.99 7.52
CA ALA A 247 -0.96 -19.89 7.26
C ALA A 247 -0.90 -21.18 8.13
N ARG A 248 0.28 -21.55 8.64
CA ARG A 248 0.50 -22.79 9.42
C ARG A 248 -0.20 -22.71 10.76
N PRO A 249 -1.12 -23.66 11.05
CA PRO A 249 -1.86 -23.67 12.32
C PRO A 249 -0.93 -23.67 13.54
N GLY A 250 -1.17 -22.74 14.46
CA GLY A 250 -0.43 -22.64 15.73
C GLY A 250 0.99 -22.10 15.61
N SER A 251 1.40 -21.56 14.46
CA SER A 251 2.69 -20.89 14.32
C SER A 251 2.79 -19.65 15.22
N GLU A 252 4.00 -19.26 15.58
CA GLU A 252 4.23 -18.07 16.41
C GLU A 252 3.79 -16.81 15.66
N LEU A 253 4.10 -16.73 14.36
CA LEU A 253 3.72 -15.60 13.50
C LEU A 253 2.20 -15.45 13.44
N GLN A 254 1.47 -16.55 13.20
CA GLN A 254 0.02 -16.55 13.18
C GLN A 254 -0.56 -16.00 14.49
N ARG A 255 -0.14 -16.54 15.64
CA ARG A 255 -0.63 -16.11 16.97
C ARG A 255 -0.31 -14.65 17.24
N ARG A 256 0.90 -14.20 16.87
CA ARG A 256 1.33 -12.81 17.03
C ARG A 256 0.44 -11.85 16.24
N ILE A 257 0.08 -12.20 15.00
CA ILE A 257 -0.79 -11.38 14.17
C ILE A 257 -2.22 -11.36 14.72
N GLN A 258 -2.75 -12.51 15.12
CA GLN A 258 -4.06 -12.61 15.76
C GLN A 258 -4.19 -11.66 16.96
N GLN A 259 -3.14 -11.57 17.80
CA GLN A 259 -3.12 -10.66 18.96
C GLN A 259 -3.08 -9.18 18.57
N ILE A 260 -2.55 -8.85 17.40
CA ILE A 260 -2.47 -7.47 16.90
C ILE A 260 -3.83 -6.98 16.39
N TRP A 261 -4.64 -7.87 15.79
CA TRP A 261 -5.92 -7.46 15.21
C TRP A 261 -6.90 -6.92 16.24
N LEU A 262 -7.01 -7.52 17.42
CA LEU A 262 -8.01 -7.12 18.40
C LEU A 262 -7.85 -5.65 18.83
N PRO A 263 -6.69 -5.16 19.30
CA PRO A 263 -6.53 -3.76 19.63
C PRO A 263 -6.63 -2.84 18.39
N LEU A 264 -6.21 -3.30 17.22
CA LEU A 264 -6.25 -2.52 15.99
C LEU A 264 -7.70 -2.29 15.50
N PHE A 265 -8.57 -3.28 15.64
CA PHE A 265 -9.98 -3.21 15.29
C PHE A 265 -10.89 -2.73 16.43
N THR A 266 -10.37 -2.55 17.63
CA THR A 266 -11.13 -1.94 18.72
C THR A 266 -11.17 -0.41 18.54
N PRO A 267 -12.35 0.24 18.64
CA PRO A 267 -12.42 1.68 18.59
C PRO A 267 -11.55 2.32 19.69
N PRO A 268 -10.69 3.29 19.37
CA PRO A 268 -9.99 4.02 20.40
C PRO A 268 -11.01 4.80 21.26
N PRO A 269 -10.72 4.99 22.56
CA PRO A 269 -11.57 5.83 23.39
C PRO A 269 -11.62 7.26 22.84
N PRO A 270 -12.71 8.00 23.00
CA PRO A 270 -12.79 9.41 22.63
C PRO A 270 -11.64 10.19 23.29
N PRO A 271 -11.04 11.18 22.61
CA PRO A 271 -10.05 12.05 23.20
C PRO A 271 -10.60 12.74 24.44
N THR A 272 -9.84 12.78 25.51
CA THR A 272 -10.27 13.34 26.82
C THR A 272 -10.55 14.85 26.79
N TYR A 273 -10.00 15.55 25.79
CA TYR A 273 -10.18 17.01 25.59
C TYR A 273 -11.42 17.37 24.75
N ILE A 274 -12.17 16.38 24.25
CA ILE A 274 -13.42 16.57 23.51
C ILE A 274 -14.54 15.92 24.32
N PRO A 275 -15.65 16.61 24.59
CA PRO A 275 -16.83 16.00 25.21
C PRO A 275 -17.28 14.77 24.40
N LYS A 276 -17.61 13.68 25.08
CA LYS A 276 -17.98 12.40 24.42
C LYS A 276 -19.15 12.56 23.45
N GLU A 277 -20.13 13.39 23.81
CA GLU A 277 -21.29 13.69 22.98
C GLU A 277 -20.89 14.41 21.68
N ASP A 278 -20.05 15.44 21.78
CA ASP A 278 -19.54 16.17 20.61
C ASP A 278 -18.72 15.29 19.69
N PHE A 279 -17.89 14.39 20.27
CA PHE A 279 -17.13 13.43 19.50
C PHE A 279 -18.06 12.44 18.77
N GLY A 280 -19.07 11.91 19.47
CA GLY A 280 -20.05 11.01 18.88
C GLY A 280 -20.85 11.67 17.75
N ASN A 281 -21.30 12.89 17.94
CA ASN A 281 -22.05 13.65 16.94
C ASN A 281 -21.19 13.95 15.69
N LYS A 282 -19.94 14.38 15.86
CA LYS A 282 -19.00 14.59 14.75
C LYS A 282 -18.70 13.31 13.98
N MET A 283 -18.48 12.21 14.70
CA MET A 283 -18.24 10.91 14.08
C MET A 283 -19.47 10.43 13.30
N GLY A 284 -20.66 10.53 13.90
CA GLY A 284 -21.93 10.22 13.25
C GLY A 284 -22.13 11.02 11.96
N ALA A 285 -21.95 12.34 12.03
CA ALA A 285 -22.08 13.22 10.87
C ALA A 285 -21.07 12.86 9.75
N ALA A 286 -19.83 12.53 10.11
CA ALA A 286 -18.82 12.11 9.14
C ALA A 286 -19.19 10.78 8.45
N ILE A 287 -19.75 9.83 9.18
CA ILE A 287 -20.23 8.57 8.64
C ILE A 287 -21.44 8.80 7.71
N GLU A 288 -22.39 9.65 8.10
CA GLU A 288 -23.53 10.03 7.25
C GLU A 288 -23.07 10.66 5.93
N ALA A 289 -22.17 11.64 6.01
CA ALA A 289 -21.58 12.25 4.82
C ALA A 289 -20.93 11.20 3.91
N ARG A 290 -20.24 10.20 4.49
CA ARG A 290 -19.59 9.14 3.74
C ARG A 290 -20.58 8.27 2.95
N PHE A 291 -21.74 7.94 3.53
CA PHE A 291 -22.77 7.20 2.79
C PHE A 291 -23.29 8.00 1.59
N HIS A 292 -23.55 9.30 1.75
CA HIS A 292 -23.92 10.16 0.64
C HIS A 292 -22.85 10.23 -0.45
N ASP A 293 -21.60 10.39 -0.06
CA ASP A 293 -20.46 10.44 -0.98
C ASP A 293 -20.34 9.16 -1.81
N ILE A 294 -20.46 8.00 -1.15
CA ILE A 294 -20.41 6.69 -1.82
C ILE A 294 -21.57 6.54 -2.79
N ALA A 295 -22.80 6.87 -2.36
CA ALA A 295 -23.98 6.80 -3.21
C ALA A 295 -23.84 7.70 -4.45
N ALA A 296 -23.33 8.93 -4.26
CA ALA A 296 -23.08 9.87 -5.35
C ALA A 296 -22.03 9.33 -6.35
N ALA A 297 -20.91 8.76 -5.85
CA ALA A 297 -19.88 8.18 -6.69
C ALA A 297 -20.40 6.97 -7.50
N VAL A 298 -21.16 6.08 -6.85
CA VAL A 298 -21.80 4.93 -7.52
C VAL A 298 -22.80 5.39 -8.59
N LYS A 299 -23.64 6.40 -8.28
CA LYS A 299 -24.58 6.99 -9.24
C LYS A 299 -23.86 7.57 -10.46
N LYS A 300 -22.77 8.31 -10.23
CA LYS A 300 -21.94 8.91 -11.28
C LYS A 300 -21.31 7.84 -12.18
N LEU A 301 -20.75 6.77 -11.60
CA LEU A 301 -20.20 5.63 -12.33
C LEU A 301 -21.26 4.95 -13.20
N ARG A 302 -22.41 4.62 -12.61
CA ARG A 302 -23.50 3.89 -13.30
C ARG A 302 -24.14 4.71 -14.43
N ALA A 303 -24.19 6.03 -14.28
CA ALA A 303 -24.71 6.91 -15.32
C ALA A 303 -23.94 6.83 -16.66
N ARG A 304 -22.70 6.34 -16.62
CA ARG A 304 -21.84 6.09 -17.79
C ARG A 304 -21.81 4.63 -18.25
N GLY A 305 -22.67 3.79 -17.68
CA GLY A 305 -22.67 2.35 -17.98
C GLY A 305 -21.67 1.52 -17.16
N GLY A 306 -20.92 2.15 -16.26
CA GLY A 306 -20.03 1.43 -15.35
C GLY A 306 -20.81 0.54 -14.36
N LYS A 307 -20.18 -0.53 -13.93
CA LYS A 307 -20.76 -1.50 -12.99
C LYS A 307 -19.98 -1.54 -11.68
N ILE A 308 -20.66 -1.79 -10.58
CA ILE A 308 -20.03 -2.02 -9.28
C ILE A 308 -20.75 -3.13 -8.55
N VAL A 309 -19.98 -3.99 -7.86
CA VAL A 309 -20.47 -4.98 -6.91
C VAL A 309 -19.70 -4.83 -5.60
N PHE A 310 -20.41 -4.81 -4.49
CA PHE A 310 -19.80 -4.82 -3.16
C PHE A 310 -19.61 -6.26 -2.69
N VAL A 311 -18.47 -6.54 -2.06
CA VAL A 311 -18.15 -7.88 -1.56
C VAL A 311 -17.73 -7.78 -0.09
N ARG A 312 -18.36 -8.60 0.75
CA ARG A 312 -17.93 -8.87 2.11
C ARG A 312 -17.17 -10.18 2.12
N PHE A 313 -15.92 -10.14 2.55
CA PHE A 313 -15.02 -11.29 2.56
C PHE A 313 -15.08 -12.06 3.88
N PRO A 314 -14.67 -13.35 3.90
CA PRO A 314 -14.54 -14.13 5.12
C PRO A 314 -13.63 -13.49 6.15
N HIS A 315 -13.91 -13.73 7.40
CA HIS A 315 -13.06 -13.43 8.55
C HIS A 315 -13.42 -14.40 9.66
N SER A 316 -12.53 -14.63 10.61
CA SER A 316 -12.64 -15.74 11.54
C SER A 316 -12.31 -15.35 12.98
N GLY A 317 -12.45 -16.31 13.89
CA GLY A 317 -11.97 -16.23 15.26
C GLY A 317 -12.54 -15.07 16.06
N GLU A 318 -11.73 -14.54 16.97
CA GLU A 318 -12.13 -13.44 17.86
C GLU A 318 -12.32 -12.12 17.09
N LEU A 319 -11.62 -11.93 15.95
CA LEU A 319 -11.83 -10.77 15.11
C LEU A 319 -13.25 -10.73 14.53
N LYS A 320 -13.77 -11.89 14.09
CA LYS A 320 -15.15 -11.98 13.61
C LYS A 320 -16.14 -11.59 14.70
N LYS A 321 -15.98 -12.13 15.92
CA LYS A 321 -16.85 -11.80 17.06
C LYS A 321 -16.81 -10.31 17.39
N LEU A 322 -15.62 -9.70 17.31
CA LEU A 322 -15.44 -8.27 17.54
C LEU A 322 -16.15 -7.45 16.46
N GLU A 323 -15.94 -7.75 15.18
CA GLU A 323 -16.56 -7.02 14.08
C GLU A 323 -18.08 -7.16 14.07
N ASP A 324 -18.62 -8.36 14.31
CA ASP A 324 -20.07 -8.61 14.36
C ASP A 324 -20.75 -7.80 15.48
N ARG A 325 -20.05 -7.61 16.61
CA ARG A 325 -20.54 -6.80 17.73
C ARG A 325 -20.44 -5.30 17.45
N GLU A 326 -19.29 -4.83 16.99
CA GLU A 326 -19.00 -3.38 16.85
C GLU A 326 -19.59 -2.80 15.56
N THR A 327 -19.69 -3.60 14.51
CA THR A 327 -20.18 -3.19 13.20
C THR A 327 -21.16 -4.21 12.62
N PRO A 328 -22.31 -4.39 13.26
CA PRO A 328 -23.29 -5.35 12.79
C PRO A 328 -23.73 -5.07 11.35
N ARG A 329 -24.04 -6.12 10.60
CA ARG A 329 -24.41 -6.09 9.18
C ARG A 329 -25.39 -4.96 8.83
N ARG A 330 -26.43 -4.78 9.66
CA ARG A 330 -27.47 -3.76 9.45
C ARG A 330 -26.95 -2.31 9.50
N GLY A 331 -25.84 -2.07 10.21
CA GLY A 331 -25.34 -0.72 10.42
C GLY A 331 -24.64 -0.11 9.20
N ILE A 332 -23.86 -0.90 8.48
CA ILE A 332 -23.05 -0.41 7.35
C ILE A 332 -23.37 -1.17 6.07
N TRP A 333 -23.26 -2.50 6.07
CA TRP A 333 -23.43 -3.30 4.86
C TRP A 333 -24.82 -3.10 4.23
N ASP A 334 -25.89 -3.43 4.95
CA ASP A 334 -27.26 -3.33 4.41
C ASP A 334 -27.59 -1.91 3.98
N ARG A 335 -27.04 -0.93 4.68
CA ARG A 335 -27.21 0.48 4.36
C ARG A 335 -26.54 0.86 3.05
N VAL A 336 -25.26 0.47 2.84
CA VAL A 336 -24.55 0.72 1.58
C VAL A 336 -25.32 0.13 0.40
N ILE A 337 -25.75 -1.14 0.52
CA ILE A 337 -26.50 -1.80 -0.55
C ILE A 337 -27.81 -1.06 -0.83
N LYS A 338 -28.56 -0.66 0.20
CA LYS A 338 -29.81 0.07 0.06
C LYS A 338 -29.60 1.45 -0.58
N GLU A 339 -28.65 2.25 -0.09
CA GLU A 339 -28.48 3.63 -0.55
C GLU A 339 -27.85 3.70 -1.94
N THR A 340 -26.98 2.77 -2.30
CA THR A 340 -26.36 2.75 -3.63
C THR A 340 -27.23 2.05 -4.68
N GLY A 341 -28.12 1.15 -4.27
CA GLY A 341 -28.85 0.24 -5.16
C GLY A 341 -27.94 -0.64 -6.00
N ALA A 342 -26.70 -0.83 -5.57
CA ALA A 342 -25.73 -1.70 -6.22
C ALA A 342 -25.82 -3.14 -5.64
N PRO A 343 -25.51 -4.18 -6.43
CA PRO A 343 -25.50 -5.55 -5.92
C PRO A 343 -24.42 -5.74 -4.87
N GLY A 344 -24.70 -6.62 -3.90
CA GLY A 344 -23.77 -7.02 -2.86
C GLY A 344 -23.68 -8.54 -2.75
N ILE A 345 -22.48 -9.04 -2.45
CA ILE A 345 -22.20 -10.44 -2.15
C ILE A 345 -21.64 -10.48 -0.73
N TYR A 346 -22.45 -10.96 0.21
CA TYR A 346 -22.03 -11.17 1.59
C TYR A 346 -21.68 -12.64 1.75
N TYR A 347 -20.46 -12.98 2.10
CA TYR A 347 -19.97 -14.37 2.08
C TYR A 347 -20.84 -15.35 2.88
N GLU A 348 -21.46 -14.91 3.98
CA GLU A 348 -22.33 -15.75 4.82
C GLU A 348 -23.69 -16.10 4.18
N ASP A 349 -24.10 -15.36 3.13
CA ASP A 349 -25.34 -15.64 2.41
C ASP A 349 -25.19 -16.84 1.45
N TYR A 350 -23.96 -17.35 1.29
CA TYR A 350 -23.62 -18.40 0.33
C TYR A 350 -22.83 -19.51 1.03
N PRO A 351 -23.42 -20.71 1.18
CA PRO A 351 -22.77 -21.83 1.87
C PRO A 351 -21.37 -22.13 1.33
N GLU A 352 -21.18 -22.03 0.00
CA GLU A 352 -19.91 -22.28 -0.67
C GLU A 352 -18.84 -21.21 -0.38
N LEU A 353 -19.23 -20.02 0.07
CA LEU A 353 -18.33 -18.94 0.44
C LEU A 353 -18.11 -18.83 1.97
N SER A 354 -19.00 -19.41 2.78
CA SER A 354 -18.99 -19.25 4.23
C SER A 354 -18.05 -20.22 4.96
N GLY A 355 -17.60 -21.30 4.31
CA GLY A 355 -16.81 -22.37 4.93
C GLY A 355 -15.31 -22.12 5.06
N PHE A 356 -14.83 -20.95 4.69
CA PHE A 356 -13.41 -20.61 4.74
C PHE A 356 -12.98 -20.14 6.13
N ASN A 357 -11.79 -20.57 6.55
CA ASN A 357 -11.15 -20.12 7.78
C ASN A 357 -9.97 -19.20 7.45
N CYS A 358 -9.93 -18.02 8.03
CA CYS A 358 -8.81 -17.10 7.91
C CYS A 358 -7.76 -17.45 8.99
N PRO A 359 -6.56 -17.92 8.62
CA PRO A 359 -5.57 -18.40 9.57
C PRO A 359 -5.24 -17.42 10.69
N GLU A 360 -5.03 -16.17 10.34
CA GLU A 360 -4.74 -15.07 11.27
C GLU A 360 -5.98 -14.21 11.57
N TRP A 361 -7.18 -14.71 11.27
CA TRP A 361 -8.52 -14.18 11.47
C TRP A 361 -9.02 -13.16 10.45
N SER A 362 -8.15 -12.51 9.70
CA SER A 362 -8.54 -11.44 8.77
C SER A 362 -8.50 -11.83 7.30
N HIS A 363 -7.55 -12.68 6.89
CA HIS A 363 -7.28 -12.98 5.48
C HIS A 363 -7.21 -14.47 5.22
N LEU A 364 -7.51 -14.87 4.00
CA LEU A 364 -7.40 -16.24 3.52
C LEU A 364 -5.92 -16.64 3.31
N SER A 365 -5.63 -17.94 3.44
CA SER A 365 -4.36 -18.48 2.98
C SER A 365 -4.21 -18.32 1.47
N ALA A 366 -2.99 -18.43 0.95
CA ALA A 366 -2.74 -18.35 -0.50
C ALA A 366 -3.51 -19.43 -1.29
N GLY A 367 -3.70 -20.62 -0.72
CA GLY A 367 -4.51 -21.69 -1.34
C GLY A 367 -6.00 -21.39 -1.27
N ASP A 368 -6.49 -20.96 -0.10
CA ASP A 368 -7.90 -20.65 0.08
C ASP A 368 -8.35 -19.44 -0.75
N SER A 369 -7.49 -18.45 -0.99
CA SER A 369 -7.81 -17.31 -1.86
C SER A 369 -8.10 -17.74 -3.30
N VAL A 370 -7.39 -18.75 -3.81
CA VAL A 370 -7.64 -19.33 -5.14
C VAL A 370 -9.01 -20.01 -5.17
N GLU A 371 -9.29 -20.88 -4.20
CA GLU A 371 -10.56 -21.62 -4.14
C GLU A 371 -11.75 -20.68 -3.87
N PHE A 372 -11.59 -19.70 -2.99
CA PHE A 372 -12.60 -18.67 -2.74
C PHE A 372 -12.91 -17.87 -4.01
N SER A 373 -11.89 -17.40 -4.72
CA SER A 373 -12.06 -16.66 -5.97
C SER A 373 -12.81 -17.47 -7.02
N LYS A 374 -12.46 -18.75 -7.15
CA LYS A 374 -13.15 -19.66 -8.05
C LYS A 374 -14.64 -19.80 -7.72
N ARG A 375 -14.97 -19.94 -6.43
CA ARG A 375 -16.37 -20.04 -5.97
C ARG A 375 -17.11 -18.68 -6.05
N LEU A 376 -16.39 -17.57 -5.91
CA LEU A 376 -16.97 -16.23 -5.98
C LEU A 376 -17.36 -15.83 -7.42
N VAL A 377 -16.64 -16.31 -8.43
CA VAL A 377 -16.86 -15.96 -9.83
C VAL A 377 -18.31 -16.11 -10.31
N PRO A 378 -19.03 -17.22 -10.06
CA PRO A 378 -20.44 -17.34 -10.49
C PRO A 378 -21.33 -16.24 -9.90
N HIS A 379 -21.09 -15.87 -8.64
CA HIS A 379 -21.85 -14.82 -7.96
C HIS A 379 -21.54 -13.44 -8.54
N LEU A 380 -20.25 -13.16 -8.83
CA LEU A 380 -19.86 -11.93 -9.52
C LEU A 380 -20.52 -11.81 -10.88
N ARG A 381 -20.51 -12.87 -11.70
CA ARG A 381 -21.17 -12.88 -13.02
C ARG A 381 -22.65 -12.60 -12.92
N LYS A 382 -23.33 -13.26 -11.97
CA LYS A 382 -24.77 -13.04 -11.72
C LYS A 382 -25.04 -11.60 -11.28
N ALA A 383 -24.27 -11.07 -10.33
CA ALA A 383 -24.46 -9.73 -9.81
C ALA A 383 -24.16 -8.63 -10.85
N LEU A 384 -23.20 -8.88 -11.74
CA LEU A 384 -22.77 -7.96 -12.77
C LEU A 384 -23.49 -8.17 -14.11
N GLN A 385 -24.37 -9.16 -14.21
CA GLN A 385 -25.09 -9.51 -15.46
C GLN A 385 -24.13 -9.74 -16.64
N MET A 386 -23.17 -10.64 -16.43
CA MET A 386 -22.10 -10.98 -17.40
C MET A 386 -22.28 -12.42 -17.89
#